data_e02e3c7a52e8ad8f9ef0604ed94ad9ca
#
_entry.id   e02e3c7a52e8ad8f9ef0604ed94ad9ca
#
_cell.length_a   1.000
_cell.length_b   1.000
_cell.length_c   1.000
_cell.angle_alpha   90.00
_cell.angle_beta   90.00
_cell.angle_gamma   90.00
#
_symmetry.space_group_name_H-M   'P 1'
#
loop_
_entity.id
_entity.type
_entity.pdbx_description
1 polymer ?
#
loop_
_entity_poly.entity_id
_entity_poly.type
_entity_poly.pdbx_seq_one_letter_code
_entity_poly.pdbx_strand_id
1 'polypeptide(L)'
;MNKHYDNWLEVENTFDIEEIIHEDEYNYIVTLDTIFYVEGGGMDSDTGTINGLEVLDIEYKDGKYFHKVKGETEGRAHMIVDLDKRIHKVQIHSASHLLCGHINRNYDAKTIAFWYHEDISGCEMEFKTFDEKTMRKIEKEVNEFIQQDLPVNIIYPTREEAQKHVKEEKLEHDELRAALIGDMDYNMCACIHVPSLRYIQAIKLLNFEKTTRGYKIFFTVGNQLIDTYTNHFNILSKCAKDLTVPASEVFEGIQKLRQEIKELKASEANWKQKVIDLKLEKFANSKETYLACEIDDLDVKTFTTLCSSLVRNYEKGIFFVCNTGDRCHVVIARNQSLEFKANEKFKEVATKFTLRGGGNPAMAQGGGEYSSEILVELQKMADEFNH
;
A
#
# COMPACT_ATOMS: atom_id res chain seq x y z
N MET A 1 -12.95 -34.06 18.13
CA MET A 1 -13.02 -32.98 17.09
C MET A 1 -14.42 -32.39 17.10
N ASN A 2 -14.58 -31.07 16.90
CA ASN A 2 -15.87 -30.40 16.97
C ASN A 2 -16.73 -30.76 15.73
N LYS A 3 -17.86 -31.44 15.96
CA LYS A 3 -18.78 -31.90 14.86
C LYS A 3 -19.59 -30.75 14.24
N HIS A 4 -19.75 -29.64 14.93
CA HIS A 4 -20.39 -28.44 14.38
C HIS A 4 -19.68 -27.90 13.13
N TYR A 5 -18.38 -28.20 12.98
CA TYR A 5 -17.57 -27.80 11.81
C TYR A 5 -17.95 -28.55 10.52
N ASP A 6 -18.73 -29.65 10.61
CA ASP A 6 -19.24 -30.36 9.43
C ASP A 6 -20.47 -29.66 8.82
N ASN A 7 -21.13 -28.78 9.58
CA ASN A 7 -22.22 -27.95 9.12
C ASN A 7 -21.79 -26.46 9.00
N TRP A 8 -21.27 -26.09 7.88
CA TRP A 8 -20.75 -24.75 7.61
C TRP A 8 -21.78 -23.62 7.74
N LEU A 9 -23.09 -23.93 7.65
CA LEU A 9 -24.21 -22.99 7.81
C LEU A 9 -24.84 -23.02 9.22
N GLU A 10 -24.28 -23.76 10.16
CA GLU A 10 -24.70 -23.66 11.56
C GLU A 10 -24.15 -22.40 12.20
N VAL A 11 -24.95 -21.34 12.17
CA VAL A 11 -24.55 -19.99 12.59
C VAL A 11 -25.28 -19.52 13.83
N GLU A 12 -26.22 -20.31 14.37
CA GLU A 12 -26.98 -19.99 15.56
C GLU A 12 -27.23 -21.26 16.38
N ASN A 13 -26.87 -21.26 17.64
CA ASN A 13 -27.12 -22.35 18.58
C ASN A 13 -27.02 -21.85 20.02
N THR A 14 -27.46 -22.66 21.00
CA THR A 14 -27.42 -22.31 22.42
C THR A 14 -26.83 -23.45 23.24
N PHE A 15 -25.78 -23.14 24.01
CA PHE A 15 -25.06 -24.07 24.85
C PHE A 15 -25.18 -23.72 26.33
N ASP A 16 -24.95 -24.69 27.20
CA ASP A 16 -24.84 -24.43 28.64
C ASP A 16 -23.50 -23.79 28.96
N ILE A 17 -23.52 -22.77 29.82
CA ILE A 17 -22.30 -22.14 30.34
C ILE A 17 -21.81 -22.97 31.51
N GLU A 18 -20.57 -23.48 31.39
CA GLU A 18 -19.89 -24.20 32.47
C GLU A 18 -19.36 -23.26 33.54
N GLU A 19 -18.79 -22.14 33.10
CA GLU A 19 -18.14 -21.16 33.95
C GLU A 19 -18.08 -19.79 33.28
N ILE A 20 -18.10 -18.71 34.06
CA ILE A 20 -17.76 -17.36 33.63
C ILE A 20 -16.56 -16.90 34.43
N ILE A 21 -15.46 -16.63 33.75
CA ILE A 21 -14.22 -16.12 34.38
C ILE A 21 -14.18 -14.62 34.14
N HIS A 22 -14.06 -13.88 35.25
CA HIS A 22 -14.00 -12.43 35.21
C HIS A 22 -12.52 -11.97 35.26
N GLU A 23 -12.12 -11.19 34.26
CA GLU A 23 -10.86 -10.46 34.22
C GLU A 23 -11.12 -8.96 34.10
N ASP A 24 -10.14 -8.10 34.37
CA ASP A 24 -10.30 -6.65 34.59
C ASP A 24 -11.24 -5.95 33.60
N GLU A 25 -11.05 -6.13 32.29
CA GLU A 25 -11.85 -5.50 31.24
C GLU A 25 -12.70 -6.48 30.43
N TYR A 26 -12.50 -7.77 30.62
CA TYR A 26 -13.09 -8.82 29.79
C TYR A 26 -13.63 -9.97 30.63
N ASN A 27 -14.57 -10.71 30.07
CA ASN A 27 -15.07 -11.95 30.66
C ASN A 27 -14.82 -13.09 29.68
N TYR A 28 -14.56 -14.29 30.20
CA TYR A 28 -14.52 -15.52 29.39
C TYR A 28 -15.76 -16.35 29.70
N ILE A 29 -16.57 -16.57 28.66
CA ILE A 29 -17.69 -17.50 28.72
C ILE A 29 -17.16 -18.88 28.34
N VAL A 30 -17.16 -19.82 29.29
CA VAL A 30 -16.61 -21.16 29.10
C VAL A 30 -17.73 -22.14 28.82
N THR A 31 -17.62 -22.89 27.69
CA THR A 31 -18.56 -23.94 27.30
C THR A 31 -17.85 -25.22 26.91
N LEU A 32 -18.56 -26.38 26.94
CA LEU A 32 -18.01 -27.65 26.45
C LEU A 32 -18.07 -27.81 24.94
N ASP A 33 -18.91 -27.01 24.29
CA ASP A 33 -19.09 -27.03 22.84
C ASP A 33 -19.32 -25.64 22.28
N THR A 34 -19.10 -25.45 20.99
CA THR A 34 -19.26 -24.16 20.32
C THR A 34 -19.55 -24.33 18.84
N ILE A 35 -20.33 -23.41 18.27
CA ILE A 35 -20.49 -23.30 16.81
C ILE A 35 -19.41 -22.41 16.17
N PHE A 36 -18.65 -21.63 16.97
CA PHE A 36 -17.58 -20.81 16.44
C PHE A 36 -16.39 -21.66 16.03
N TYR A 37 -15.85 -21.42 14.86
CA TYR A 37 -14.55 -21.97 14.46
C TYR A 37 -13.45 -21.31 15.29
N VAL A 38 -12.57 -22.11 15.86
CA VAL A 38 -11.38 -21.66 16.58
C VAL A 38 -10.20 -21.66 15.64
N GLU A 39 -9.36 -20.63 15.70
CA GLU A 39 -8.18 -20.48 14.85
C GLU A 39 -7.38 -21.77 14.71
N GLY A 40 -7.07 -22.12 13.46
CA GLY A 40 -6.29 -23.32 13.13
C GLY A 40 -6.21 -23.55 11.63
N GLY A 41 -5.25 -24.38 11.20
CA GLY A 41 -5.13 -24.79 9.80
C GLY A 41 -4.94 -23.63 8.80
N GLY A 42 -4.49 -22.47 9.26
CA GLY A 42 -4.33 -21.27 8.43
C GLY A 42 -5.63 -20.47 8.22
N MET A 43 -6.64 -20.70 9.04
CA MET A 43 -7.91 -19.97 9.03
C MET A 43 -8.15 -19.36 10.41
N ASP A 44 -8.49 -18.05 10.46
CA ASP A 44 -8.76 -17.30 11.69
C ASP A 44 -10.07 -17.75 12.35
N SER A 45 -10.20 -17.50 13.65
CA SER A 45 -11.44 -17.73 14.42
C SER A 45 -12.64 -17.00 13.80
N ASP A 46 -13.83 -17.54 14.01
CA ASP A 46 -15.06 -16.85 13.64
C ASP A 46 -15.29 -15.61 14.50
N THR A 47 -16.04 -14.69 13.95
CA THR A 47 -16.60 -13.54 14.67
C THR A 47 -18.10 -13.69 14.87
N GLY A 48 -18.65 -13.00 15.85
CA GLY A 48 -20.08 -13.03 16.12
C GLY A 48 -20.40 -12.56 17.53
N THR A 49 -21.52 -13.04 18.09
CA THR A 49 -21.97 -12.62 19.42
C THR A 49 -22.39 -13.82 20.29
N ILE A 50 -22.24 -13.66 21.59
CA ILE A 50 -22.86 -14.52 22.61
C ILE A 50 -23.75 -13.64 23.48
N ASN A 51 -25.07 -13.95 23.51
CA ASN A 51 -26.07 -13.16 24.23
C ASN A 51 -26.03 -11.66 23.87
N GLY A 52 -25.69 -11.32 22.60
CA GLY A 52 -25.55 -9.94 22.10
C GLY A 52 -24.21 -9.29 22.42
N LEU A 53 -23.31 -9.93 23.18
CA LEU A 53 -21.94 -9.45 23.43
C LEU A 53 -21.03 -9.89 22.30
N GLU A 54 -20.22 -8.98 21.76
CA GLU A 54 -19.23 -9.31 20.71
C GLU A 54 -18.19 -10.29 21.23
N VAL A 55 -17.92 -11.37 20.48
CA VAL A 55 -16.86 -12.33 20.72
C VAL A 55 -15.56 -11.76 20.14
N LEU A 56 -14.61 -11.44 21.01
CA LEU A 56 -13.36 -10.80 20.66
C LEU A 56 -12.25 -11.82 20.33
N ASP A 57 -12.32 -13.00 20.97
CA ASP A 57 -11.36 -14.08 20.79
C ASP A 57 -11.97 -15.40 21.26
N ILE A 58 -11.42 -16.51 20.78
CA ILE A 58 -11.88 -17.85 21.14
C ILE A 58 -10.68 -18.77 21.26
N GLU A 59 -10.55 -19.44 22.39
CA GLU A 59 -9.51 -20.42 22.65
C GLU A 59 -10.10 -21.79 22.97
N TYR A 60 -9.44 -22.86 22.54
CA TYR A 60 -9.74 -24.23 22.96
C TYR A 60 -8.62 -24.74 23.87
N LYS A 61 -8.95 -25.04 25.12
CA LYS A 61 -8.01 -25.49 26.12
C LYS A 61 -8.67 -26.48 27.10
N ASP A 62 -7.97 -27.57 27.39
CA ASP A 62 -8.37 -28.57 28.39
C ASP A 62 -9.78 -29.14 28.16
N GLY A 63 -10.17 -29.31 26.87
CA GLY A 63 -11.47 -29.84 26.48
C GLY A 63 -12.62 -28.84 26.54
N LYS A 64 -12.34 -27.54 26.73
CA LYS A 64 -13.33 -26.45 26.84
C LYS A 64 -13.03 -25.32 25.88
N TYR A 65 -14.07 -24.58 25.50
CA TYR A 65 -13.97 -23.36 24.68
C TYR A 65 -14.11 -22.13 25.55
N PHE A 66 -13.17 -21.20 25.43
CA PHE A 66 -13.11 -19.93 26.14
C PHE A 66 -13.42 -18.82 25.17
N HIS A 67 -14.58 -18.18 25.32
CA HIS A 67 -15.02 -17.08 24.46
C HIS A 67 -14.81 -15.77 25.19
N LYS A 68 -13.89 -14.94 24.71
CA LYS A 68 -13.57 -13.63 25.28
C LYS A 68 -14.60 -12.61 24.83
N VAL A 69 -15.29 -11.97 25.78
CA VAL A 69 -16.31 -10.95 25.52
C VAL A 69 -16.11 -9.72 26.40
N LYS A 70 -16.69 -8.59 25.99
CA LYS A 70 -16.74 -7.38 26.82
C LYS A 70 -18.17 -7.17 27.32
N GLY A 71 -18.37 -7.28 28.62
CA GLY A 71 -19.68 -7.16 29.27
C GLY A 71 -20.03 -8.41 30.06
N GLU A 72 -21.12 -8.35 30.78
CA GLU A 72 -21.62 -9.41 31.64
C GLU A 72 -22.78 -10.15 30.96
N THR A 73 -22.88 -11.45 31.23
CA THR A 73 -23.98 -12.29 30.77
C THR A 73 -24.24 -13.37 31.81
N GLU A 74 -25.44 -13.98 31.74
CA GLU A 74 -25.87 -15.09 32.58
C GLU A 74 -26.77 -16.07 31.81
N GLY A 75 -27.05 -17.20 32.38
CA GLY A 75 -27.93 -18.21 31.80
C GLY A 75 -27.21 -19.11 30.81
N ARG A 76 -27.78 -19.29 29.62
CA ARG A 76 -27.19 -20.13 28.55
C ARG A 76 -26.52 -19.23 27.53
N ALA A 77 -25.46 -19.74 26.87
CA ALA A 77 -24.75 -19.04 25.80
C ALA A 77 -25.50 -19.17 24.47
N HIS A 78 -26.30 -18.18 24.12
CA HIS A 78 -26.90 -18.08 22.78
C HIS A 78 -25.86 -17.47 21.82
N MET A 79 -25.30 -18.32 20.98
CA MET A 79 -24.23 -18.02 20.05
C MET A 79 -24.78 -17.69 18.66
N ILE A 80 -24.32 -16.58 18.07
CA ILE A 80 -24.63 -16.18 16.69
C ILE A 80 -23.32 -15.85 16.00
N VAL A 81 -23.00 -16.55 14.92
CA VAL A 81 -21.80 -16.35 14.10
C VAL A 81 -22.08 -15.37 12.97
N ASP A 82 -21.12 -14.53 12.63
CA ASP A 82 -21.15 -13.68 11.44
C ASP A 82 -21.10 -14.57 10.17
N LEU A 83 -22.26 -14.76 9.56
CA LEU A 83 -22.43 -15.65 8.42
C LEU A 83 -21.61 -15.20 7.21
N ASP A 84 -21.57 -13.90 6.92
CA ASP A 84 -20.91 -13.38 5.72
C ASP A 84 -19.39 -13.60 5.81
N LYS A 85 -18.80 -13.34 6.96
CA LYS A 85 -17.39 -13.60 7.21
C LYS A 85 -17.06 -15.10 7.20
N ARG A 86 -17.91 -15.93 7.79
CA ARG A 86 -17.74 -17.39 7.76
C ARG A 86 -17.78 -17.90 6.32
N ILE A 87 -18.79 -17.53 5.52
CA ILE A 87 -18.91 -17.96 4.12
C ILE A 87 -17.63 -17.64 3.38
N HIS A 88 -17.13 -16.41 3.51
CA HIS A 88 -15.92 -15.97 2.83
C HIS A 88 -14.70 -16.81 3.21
N LYS A 89 -14.45 -17.05 4.50
CA LYS A 89 -13.34 -17.88 4.98
C LYS A 89 -13.42 -19.32 4.44
N VAL A 90 -14.61 -19.91 4.52
CA VAL A 90 -14.85 -21.30 4.08
C VAL A 90 -14.68 -21.44 2.56
N GLN A 91 -15.10 -20.42 1.79
CA GLN A 91 -14.88 -20.37 0.34
C GLN A 91 -13.39 -20.30 0.01
N ILE A 92 -12.63 -19.41 0.65
CA ILE A 92 -11.18 -19.28 0.43
C ILE A 92 -10.47 -20.58 0.79
N HIS A 93 -10.78 -21.15 1.95
CA HIS A 93 -10.11 -22.36 2.42
C HIS A 93 -10.39 -23.54 1.47
N SER A 94 -11.64 -23.74 1.06
CA SER A 94 -12.00 -24.80 0.11
C SER A 94 -11.40 -24.57 -1.28
N ALA A 95 -11.33 -23.32 -1.74
CA ALA A 95 -10.68 -22.95 -2.99
C ALA A 95 -9.15 -23.17 -2.95
N SER A 96 -8.51 -22.97 -1.79
CA SER A 96 -7.07 -23.25 -1.63
C SER A 96 -6.78 -24.75 -1.78
N HIS A 97 -7.63 -25.62 -1.22
CA HIS A 97 -7.53 -27.06 -1.42
C HIS A 97 -7.67 -27.44 -2.89
N LEU A 98 -8.68 -26.92 -3.58
CA LEU A 98 -8.88 -27.16 -5.00
C LEU A 98 -7.71 -26.67 -5.85
N LEU A 99 -7.23 -25.43 -5.62
CA LEU A 99 -6.12 -24.83 -6.36
C LEU A 99 -4.80 -25.58 -6.13
N CYS A 100 -4.45 -25.80 -4.87
CA CYS A 100 -3.21 -26.48 -4.51
C CYS A 100 -3.22 -27.94 -4.94
N GLY A 101 -4.34 -28.66 -4.75
CA GLY A 101 -4.51 -30.04 -5.19
C GLY A 101 -4.37 -30.18 -6.72
N HIS A 102 -5.02 -29.29 -7.47
CA HIS A 102 -4.90 -29.23 -8.93
C HIS A 102 -3.47 -28.97 -9.40
N ILE A 103 -2.77 -27.99 -8.78
CA ILE A 103 -1.37 -27.67 -9.11
C ILE A 103 -0.45 -28.83 -8.76
N ASN A 104 -0.57 -29.40 -7.57
CA ASN A 104 0.23 -30.54 -7.13
C ASN A 104 0.12 -31.71 -8.11
N ARG A 105 -1.11 -32.02 -8.56
CA ARG A 105 -1.38 -33.17 -9.42
C ARG A 105 -0.94 -32.97 -10.87
N ASN A 106 -1.15 -31.78 -11.44
CA ASN A 106 -1.04 -31.57 -12.88
C ASN A 106 0.19 -30.77 -13.31
N TYR A 107 0.89 -30.11 -12.36
CA TYR A 107 2.03 -29.23 -12.65
C TYR A 107 3.30 -29.61 -11.91
N ASP A 108 3.32 -30.75 -11.18
CA ASP A 108 4.48 -31.24 -10.41
C ASP A 108 5.08 -30.15 -9.50
N ALA A 109 4.22 -29.32 -8.91
CA ALA A 109 4.62 -28.22 -8.04
C ALA A 109 3.97 -28.39 -6.67
N LYS A 110 4.76 -28.64 -5.62
CA LYS A 110 4.27 -28.90 -4.27
C LYS A 110 3.84 -27.61 -3.59
N THR A 111 2.83 -27.72 -2.73
CA THR A 111 2.43 -26.65 -1.84
C THR A 111 3.48 -26.47 -0.74
N ILE A 112 3.98 -25.23 -0.59
CA ILE A 112 4.94 -24.85 0.45
C ILE A 112 4.22 -24.23 1.64
N ALA A 113 3.27 -23.31 1.36
CA ALA A 113 2.51 -22.59 2.36
C ALA A 113 1.17 -22.12 1.79
N PHE A 114 0.22 -21.88 2.69
CA PHE A 114 -1.03 -21.19 2.42
C PHE A 114 -1.22 -20.11 3.48
N TRP A 115 -1.82 -18.98 3.12
CA TRP A 115 -2.22 -17.95 4.07
C TRP A 115 -3.59 -17.38 3.69
N TYR A 116 -4.36 -17.12 4.72
CA TYR A 116 -5.61 -16.40 4.64
C TYR A 116 -5.37 -14.90 4.87
N HIS A 117 -6.11 -14.06 4.14
CA HIS A 117 -6.23 -12.63 4.39
C HIS A 117 -7.61 -12.18 3.91
N GLU A 118 -8.24 -11.23 4.62
CA GLU A 118 -9.62 -10.80 4.31
C GLU A 118 -9.79 -10.34 2.86
N ASP A 119 -8.82 -9.59 2.32
CA ASP A 119 -8.92 -9.06 0.95
C ASP A 119 -8.32 -9.98 -0.11
N ILE A 120 -7.13 -10.52 0.15
CA ILE A 120 -6.35 -11.29 -0.82
C ILE A 120 -5.65 -12.45 -0.11
N SER A 121 -6.06 -13.66 -0.42
CA SER A 121 -5.42 -14.88 0.06
C SER A 121 -4.40 -15.42 -0.93
N GLY A 122 -3.59 -16.37 -0.52
CA GLY A 122 -2.58 -16.91 -1.42
C GLY A 122 -2.00 -18.24 -0.98
N CYS A 123 -1.27 -18.85 -1.91
CA CYS A 123 -0.46 -20.04 -1.66
C CYS A 123 0.93 -19.88 -2.24
N GLU A 124 1.91 -20.51 -1.63
CA GLU A 124 3.27 -20.61 -2.17
C GLU A 124 3.48 -22.02 -2.72
N MET A 125 3.85 -22.09 -4.00
CA MET A 125 4.00 -23.33 -4.76
C MET A 125 5.44 -23.49 -5.27
N GLU A 126 5.98 -24.72 -5.23
CA GLU A 126 7.34 -25.06 -5.63
C GLU A 126 7.48 -25.11 -7.17
N PHE A 127 7.14 -24.03 -7.87
CA PHE A 127 7.39 -23.92 -9.30
C PHE A 127 8.84 -23.56 -9.59
N LYS A 128 9.44 -24.21 -10.59
CA LYS A 128 10.74 -23.79 -11.15
C LYS A 128 10.62 -22.54 -12.00
N THR A 129 9.57 -22.49 -12.81
CA THR A 129 9.19 -21.36 -13.66
C THR A 129 7.67 -21.20 -13.63
N PHE A 130 7.21 -19.96 -13.55
CA PHE A 130 5.80 -19.63 -13.56
C PHE A 130 5.61 -18.33 -14.31
N ASP A 131 4.59 -18.24 -15.16
CA ASP A 131 4.30 -17.08 -15.99
C ASP A 131 2.80 -16.79 -16.07
N GLU A 132 2.45 -15.65 -16.64
CA GLU A 132 1.07 -15.21 -16.81
C GLU A 132 0.22 -16.21 -17.59
N LYS A 133 0.80 -16.86 -18.62
CA LYS A 133 0.11 -17.86 -19.43
C LYS A 133 -0.26 -19.09 -18.61
N THR A 134 0.67 -19.57 -17.81
CA THR A 134 0.47 -20.70 -16.89
C THR A 134 -0.57 -20.34 -15.84
N MET A 135 -0.48 -19.13 -15.25
CA MET A 135 -1.46 -18.65 -14.28
C MET A 135 -2.87 -18.64 -14.86
N ARG A 136 -3.07 -18.07 -16.06
CA ARG A 136 -4.39 -18.03 -16.73
C ARG A 136 -4.90 -19.40 -17.09
N LYS A 137 -4.04 -20.34 -17.44
CA LYS A 137 -4.41 -21.72 -17.71
C LYS A 137 -4.94 -22.41 -16.46
N ILE A 138 -4.20 -22.32 -15.35
CA ILE A 138 -4.62 -22.87 -14.05
C ILE A 138 -5.95 -22.24 -13.59
N GLU A 139 -6.08 -20.92 -13.67
CA GLU A 139 -7.33 -20.22 -13.33
C GLU A 139 -8.52 -20.78 -14.09
N LYS A 140 -8.36 -20.98 -15.39
CA LYS A 140 -9.42 -21.56 -16.24
C LYS A 140 -9.78 -22.98 -15.80
N GLU A 141 -8.78 -23.85 -15.65
CA GLU A 141 -8.96 -25.26 -15.27
C GLU A 141 -9.63 -25.38 -13.90
N VAL A 142 -9.22 -24.59 -12.91
CA VAL A 142 -9.84 -24.60 -11.57
C VAL A 142 -11.30 -24.12 -11.62
N ASN A 143 -11.62 -23.08 -12.40
CA ASN A 143 -13.00 -22.64 -12.57
C ASN A 143 -13.85 -23.69 -13.31
N GLU A 144 -13.29 -24.46 -14.24
CA GLU A 144 -14.00 -25.58 -14.88
C GLU A 144 -14.38 -26.68 -13.88
N PHE A 145 -13.55 -26.95 -12.86
CA PHE A 145 -13.89 -27.85 -11.76
C PHE A 145 -14.99 -27.29 -10.85
N ILE A 146 -14.95 -25.99 -10.55
CA ILE A 146 -16.03 -25.33 -9.78
C ILE A 146 -17.37 -25.48 -10.50
N GLN A 147 -17.39 -25.35 -11.82
CA GLN A 147 -18.60 -25.52 -12.63
C GLN A 147 -19.11 -26.96 -12.66
N GLN A 148 -18.26 -27.98 -12.52
CA GLN A 148 -18.64 -29.38 -12.43
C GLN A 148 -19.32 -29.71 -11.11
N ASP A 149 -19.29 -28.84 -10.12
CA ASP A 149 -19.93 -28.97 -8.82
C ASP A 149 -19.60 -30.28 -8.09
N LEU A 150 -18.33 -30.66 -8.06
CA LEU A 150 -17.88 -31.83 -7.34
C LEU A 150 -18.14 -31.68 -5.84
N PRO A 151 -18.60 -32.79 -5.15
CA PRO A 151 -18.78 -32.75 -3.71
C PRO A 151 -17.47 -32.61 -2.97
N VAL A 152 -17.49 -31.89 -1.87
CA VAL A 152 -16.42 -31.84 -0.88
C VAL A 152 -16.82 -32.75 0.29
N ASN A 153 -16.26 -33.94 0.34
CA ASN A 153 -16.60 -34.93 1.33
C ASN A 153 -15.68 -34.82 2.55
N ILE A 154 -16.29 -34.74 3.72
CA ILE A 154 -15.58 -34.83 4.98
C ILE A 154 -15.66 -36.26 5.48
N ILE A 155 -14.52 -36.86 5.78
CA ILE A 155 -14.41 -38.22 6.29
C ILE A 155 -13.54 -38.26 7.55
N TYR A 156 -13.75 -39.30 8.33
CA TYR A 156 -12.99 -39.62 9.55
C TYR A 156 -12.26 -40.95 9.35
N PRO A 157 -11.13 -40.96 8.63
CA PRO A 157 -10.44 -42.20 8.28
C PRO A 157 -9.74 -42.82 9.48
N THR A 158 -9.58 -44.15 9.45
CA THR A 158 -8.61 -44.79 10.32
C THR A 158 -7.17 -44.39 9.95
N ARG A 159 -6.22 -44.57 10.87
CA ARG A 159 -4.81 -44.30 10.59
C ARG A 159 -4.28 -45.08 9.40
N GLU A 160 -4.68 -46.36 9.30
CA GLU A 160 -4.28 -47.23 8.17
C GLU A 160 -4.84 -46.76 6.82
N GLU A 161 -6.04 -46.20 6.80
CA GLU A 161 -6.63 -45.60 5.58
C GLU A 161 -5.92 -44.32 5.21
N ALA A 162 -5.69 -43.46 6.18
CA ALA A 162 -5.02 -42.18 5.96
C ALA A 162 -3.56 -42.33 5.46
N GLN A 163 -2.82 -43.32 5.96
CA GLN A 163 -1.43 -43.64 5.55
C GLN A 163 -1.30 -43.97 4.06
N LYS A 164 -2.38 -44.41 3.40
CA LYS A 164 -2.38 -44.68 1.95
C LYS A 164 -2.29 -43.39 1.11
N HIS A 165 -2.64 -42.25 1.70
CA HIS A 165 -2.81 -40.98 0.99
C HIS A 165 -1.85 -39.89 1.48
N VAL A 166 -1.46 -39.93 2.76
CA VAL A 166 -0.61 -38.91 3.38
C VAL A 166 0.52 -39.54 4.16
N LYS A 167 1.61 -38.78 4.36
CA LYS A 167 2.75 -39.23 5.15
C LYS A 167 2.40 -39.26 6.63
N GLU A 168 3.06 -40.11 7.40
CA GLU A 168 2.90 -40.29 8.84
C GLU A 168 3.05 -38.96 9.62
N GLU A 169 3.91 -38.09 9.20
CA GLU A 169 4.14 -36.75 9.78
C GLU A 169 2.89 -35.88 9.84
N LYS A 170 1.85 -36.19 9.03
CA LYS A 170 0.57 -35.50 8.99
C LYS A 170 -0.52 -36.15 9.84
N LEU A 171 -0.18 -37.21 10.59
CA LEU A 171 -1.12 -38.03 11.37
C LEU A 171 -0.89 -37.84 12.87
N GLU A 172 -0.72 -36.59 13.31
CA GLU A 172 -0.35 -36.24 14.69
C GLU A 172 -1.50 -36.39 15.72
N HIS A 173 -2.74 -36.43 15.24
CA HIS A 173 -3.93 -36.46 16.11
C HIS A 173 -4.51 -37.86 16.23
N ASP A 174 -5.14 -38.16 17.38
CA ASP A 174 -5.85 -39.42 17.63
C ASP A 174 -7.12 -39.54 16.77
N GLU A 175 -7.86 -38.43 16.63
CA GLU A 175 -9.00 -38.34 15.71
C GLU A 175 -8.54 -37.67 14.39
N LEU A 176 -8.61 -38.44 13.32
CA LEU A 176 -8.23 -37.98 11.99
C LEU A 176 -9.47 -37.49 11.23
N ARG A 177 -9.39 -36.31 10.63
CA ARG A 177 -10.42 -35.76 9.76
C ARG A 177 -9.76 -35.34 8.43
N ALA A 178 -10.37 -35.71 7.32
CA ALA A 178 -9.89 -35.38 5.99
C ALA A 178 -10.99 -34.76 5.13
N ALA A 179 -10.59 -33.80 4.29
CA ALA A 179 -11.43 -33.26 3.24
C ALA A 179 -11.00 -33.82 1.89
N LEU A 180 -12.00 -34.28 1.11
CA LEU A 180 -11.83 -34.89 -0.20
C LEU A 180 -12.58 -34.09 -1.25
N ILE A 181 -11.93 -33.77 -2.35
CA ILE A 181 -12.53 -33.11 -3.51
C ILE A 181 -12.43 -34.05 -4.71
N GLY A 182 -13.44 -34.91 -4.85
CA GLY A 182 -13.42 -35.99 -5.85
C GLY A 182 -12.10 -36.77 -5.78
N ASP A 183 -11.44 -36.95 -6.94
CA ASP A 183 -10.11 -37.58 -7.01
C ASP A 183 -8.97 -36.57 -6.94
N MET A 184 -9.26 -35.27 -6.79
CA MET A 184 -8.27 -34.22 -6.96
C MET A 184 -7.48 -33.89 -5.71
N ASP A 185 -8.12 -33.91 -4.57
CA ASP A 185 -7.48 -33.62 -3.29
C ASP A 185 -7.92 -34.60 -2.20
N TYR A 186 -6.96 -35.09 -1.44
CA TYR A 186 -7.15 -35.80 -0.18
C TYR A 186 -6.23 -35.18 0.84
N ASN A 187 -6.79 -34.38 1.73
CA ASN A 187 -5.98 -33.63 2.68
C ASN A 187 -6.49 -33.79 4.11
N MET A 188 -5.58 -34.08 5.05
CA MET A 188 -5.88 -34.02 6.47
C MET A 188 -6.19 -32.58 6.84
N CYS A 189 -7.43 -32.31 7.21
CA CYS A 189 -7.90 -30.96 7.47
C CYS A 189 -9.00 -30.92 8.53
N ALA A 190 -8.82 -30.09 9.56
CA ALA A 190 -9.80 -29.88 10.63
C ALA A 190 -10.71 -28.68 10.39
N CYS A 191 -10.48 -27.92 9.30
CA CYS A 191 -11.22 -26.69 9.01
C CYS A 191 -12.62 -26.97 8.46
N ILE A 192 -13.47 -25.93 8.48
CA ILE A 192 -14.79 -25.94 7.84
C ILE A 192 -14.62 -25.84 6.32
N HIS A 193 -15.42 -26.62 5.58
CA HIS A 193 -15.42 -26.61 4.11
C HIS A 193 -16.82 -26.38 3.54
N VAL A 194 -16.87 -25.90 2.30
CA VAL A 194 -18.12 -25.89 1.52
C VAL A 194 -18.53 -27.32 1.20
N PRO A 195 -19.84 -27.63 1.08
CA PRO A 195 -20.30 -29.00 0.80
C PRO A 195 -20.10 -29.45 -0.66
N SER A 196 -19.94 -28.47 -1.57
CA SER A 196 -19.59 -28.75 -2.96
C SER A 196 -18.92 -27.51 -3.59
N LEU A 197 -18.20 -27.73 -4.70
CA LEU A 197 -17.40 -26.70 -5.33
C LEU A 197 -18.20 -25.49 -5.83
N ARG A 198 -19.48 -25.66 -6.17
CA ARG A 198 -20.33 -24.53 -6.60
C ARG A 198 -20.39 -23.40 -5.59
N TYR A 199 -20.27 -23.69 -4.29
CA TYR A 199 -20.31 -22.68 -3.22
C TYR A 199 -19.07 -21.82 -3.18
N ILE A 200 -17.97 -22.19 -3.84
CA ILE A 200 -16.82 -21.33 -4.09
C ILE A 200 -17.18 -20.20 -5.08
N GLN A 201 -18.20 -20.43 -5.93
CA GLN A 201 -18.69 -19.57 -7.01
C GLN A 201 -17.68 -19.40 -8.15
N ALA A 202 -16.57 -18.74 -7.91
CA ALA A 202 -15.44 -18.59 -8.84
C ALA A 202 -14.16 -18.27 -8.11
N ILE A 203 -13.03 -18.57 -8.74
CA ILE A 203 -11.70 -18.15 -8.29
C ILE A 203 -11.06 -17.21 -9.33
N LYS A 204 -10.41 -16.15 -8.86
CA LYS A 204 -9.61 -15.25 -9.67
C LYS A 204 -8.17 -15.24 -9.17
N LEU A 205 -7.24 -15.65 -10.01
CA LEU A 205 -5.81 -15.49 -9.74
C LEU A 205 -5.42 -14.06 -10.13
N LEU A 206 -4.93 -13.29 -9.16
CA LEU A 206 -4.69 -11.85 -9.29
C LEU A 206 -3.30 -11.56 -9.87
N ASN A 207 -2.28 -12.01 -9.15
CA ASN A 207 -0.87 -11.87 -9.51
C ASN A 207 -0.03 -13.00 -8.90
N PHE A 208 1.26 -12.97 -9.19
CA PHE A 208 2.23 -13.87 -8.57
C PHE A 208 3.56 -13.17 -8.31
N GLU A 209 4.30 -13.65 -7.33
CA GLU A 209 5.62 -13.15 -6.96
C GLU A 209 6.62 -14.30 -6.85
N LYS A 210 7.81 -14.10 -7.40
CA LYS A 210 8.91 -15.08 -7.28
C LYS A 210 9.50 -15.01 -5.86
N THR A 211 9.70 -16.19 -5.27
CA THR A 211 10.37 -16.35 -3.97
C THR A 211 11.66 -17.16 -4.11
N THR A 212 12.35 -17.39 -3.01
CA THR A 212 13.53 -18.28 -2.98
C THR A 212 13.17 -19.75 -3.13
N ARG A 213 11.92 -20.14 -2.83
CA ARG A 213 11.45 -21.53 -2.83
C ARG A 213 10.52 -21.85 -4.00
N GLY A 214 10.00 -20.83 -4.71
CA GLY A 214 9.05 -21.00 -5.79
C GLY A 214 8.33 -19.72 -6.14
N TYR A 215 6.99 -19.77 -6.12
CA TYR A 215 6.15 -18.61 -6.43
C TYR A 215 4.97 -18.53 -5.47
N LYS A 216 4.72 -17.32 -4.97
CA LYS A 216 3.48 -16.96 -4.31
C LYS A 216 2.43 -16.64 -5.37
N ILE A 217 1.25 -17.22 -5.25
CA ILE A 217 0.11 -16.99 -6.15
C ILE A 217 -1.00 -16.40 -5.29
N PHE A 218 -1.46 -15.22 -5.65
CA PHE A 218 -2.52 -14.49 -4.95
C PHE A 218 -3.85 -14.70 -5.65
N PHE A 219 -4.90 -14.90 -4.86
CA PHE A 219 -6.24 -15.14 -5.40
C PHE A 219 -7.35 -14.56 -4.51
N THR A 220 -8.53 -14.43 -5.10
CA THR A 220 -9.78 -14.10 -4.43
C THR A 220 -10.91 -15.00 -4.96
N VAL A 221 -11.98 -15.15 -4.20
CA VAL A 221 -13.09 -16.06 -4.52
C VAL A 221 -14.46 -15.47 -4.18
N GLY A 222 -15.51 -16.07 -4.71
CA GLY A 222 -16.89 -15.85 -4.29
C GLY A 222 -17.33 -14.39 -4.36
N ASN A 223 -18.06 -13.93 -3.34
CA ASN A 223 -18.57 -12.57 -3.26
C ASN A 223 -17.44 -11.53 -3.22
N GLN A 224 -16.33 -11.83 -2.54
CA GLN A 224 -15.17 -10.95 -2.48
C GLN A 224 -14.57 -10.63 -3.88
N LEU A 225 -14.66 -11.59 -4.81
CA LEU A 225 -14.26 -11.36 -6.19
C LEU A 225 -15.15 -10.29 -6.86
N ILE A 226 -16.47 -10.34 -6.62
CA ILE A 226 -17.44 -9.38 -7.15
C ILE A 226 -17.17 -7.99 -6.58
N ASP A 227 -16.93 -7.90 -5.26
CA ASP A 227 -16.62 -6.65 -4.58
C ASP A 227 -15.29 -6.05 -5.07
N THR A 228 -14.26 -6.89 -5.21
CA THR A 228 -12.96 -6.50 -5.76
C THR A 228 -13.08 -5.98 -7.18
N TYR A 229 -13.84 -6.68 -8.03
CA TYR A 229 -14.10 -6.23 -9.41
C TYR A 229 -14.84 -4.89 -9.43
N THR A 230 -15.89 -4.76 -8.61
CA THR A 230 -16.69 -3.54 -8.51
C THR A 230 -15.83 -2.35 -8.08
N ASN A 231 -14.96 -2.54 -7.09
CA ASN A 231 -14.04 -1.51 -6.63
C ASN A 231 -13.05 -1.09 -7.73
N HIS A 232 -12.43 -2.06 -8.42
CA HIS A 232 -11.50 -1.78 -9.52
C HIS A 232 -12.21 -1.08 -10.68
N PHE A 233 -13.43 -1.51 -11.03
CA PHE A 233 -14.24 -0.88 -12.06
C PHE A 233 -14.58 0.57 -11.71
N ASN A 234 -14.95 0.84 -10.45
CA ASN A 234 -15.24 2.18 -9.98
C ASN A 234 -13.99 3.10 -10.02
N ILE A 235 -12.82 2.59 -9.62
CA ILE A 235 -11.55 3.33 -9.71
C ILE A 235 -11.24 3.65 -11.18
N LEU A 236 -11.30 2.65 -12.05
CA LEU A 236 -11.03 2.83 -13.49
C LEU A 236 -12.00 3.84 -14.11
N SER A 237 -13.29 3.78 -13.75
CA SER A 237 -14.31 4.71 -14.23
C SER A 237 -14.04 6.15 -13.78
N LYS A 238 -13.59 6.35 -12.54
CA LYS A 238 -13.18 7.68 -12.05
C LYS A 238 -11.97 8.20 -12.83
N CYS A 239 -10.94 7.38 -13.01
CA CYS A 239 -9.75 7.75 -13.79
C CYS A 239 -10.13 8.12 -15.25
N ALA A 240 -11.00 7.34 -15.88
CA ALA A 240 -11.49 7.59 -17.24
C ALA A 240 -12.23 8.94 -17.34
N LYS A 241 -13.06 9.24 -16.34
CA LYS A 241 -13.79 10.52 -16.26
C LYS A 241 -12.83 11.70 -16.09
N ASP A 242 -11.86 11.61 -15.19
CA ASP A 242 -10.87 12.67 -14.93
C ASP A 242 -9.99 12.93 -16.16
N LEU A 243 -9.64 11.88 -16.89
CA LEU A 243 -8.89 11.97 -18.15
C LEU A 243 -9.76 12.34 -19.35
N THR A 244 -11.09 12.30 -19.23
CA THR A 244 -12.05 12.53 -20.33
C THR A 244 -11.82 11.57 -21.50
N VAL A 245 -11.59 10.27 -21.20
CA VAL A 245 -11.39 9.20 -22.18
C VAL A 245 -12.24 7.97 -21.84
N PRO A 246 -12.49 7.05 -22.77
CA PRO A 246 -13.06 5.74 -22.45
C PRO A 246 -12.16 4.96 -21.47
N ALA A 247 -12.76 4.06 -20.67
CA ALA A 247 -12.02 3.23 -19.70
C ALA A 247 -10.90 2.38 -20.36
N SER A 248 -11.11 1.94 -21.59
CA SER A 248 -10.10 1.21 -22.39
C SER A 248 -8.88 2.05 -22.79
N GLU A 249 -8.98 3.38 -22.74
CA GLU A 249 -7.94 4.33 -23.18
C GLU A 249 -7.29 5.07 -22.00
N VAL A 250 -7.58 4.67 -20.77
CA VAL A 250 -7.01 5.32 -19.57
C VAL A 250 -5.47 5.26 -19.56
N PHE A 251 -4.91 4.11 -19.97
CA PHE A 251 -3.46 3.96 -20.01
C PHE A 251 -2.81 4.91 -21.02
N GLU A 252 -3.36 5.00 -22.22
CA GLU A 252 -2.91 5.91 -23.26
C GLU A 252 -3.06 7.37 -22.83
N GLY A 253 -4.17 7.70 -22.17
CA GLY A 253 -4.39 9.03 -21.59
C GLY A 253 -3.31 9.41 -20.56
N ILE A 254 -2.94 8.50 -19.67
CA ILE A 254 -1.85 8.70 -18.71
C ILE A 254 -0.50 8.91 -19.44
N GLN A 255 -0.21 8.13 -20.48
CA GLN A 255 1.03 8.30 -21.27
C GLN A 255 1.08 9.67 -21.94
N LYS A 256 -0.05 10.12 -22.52
CA LYS A 256 -0.16 11.45 -23.12
C LYS A 256 0.09 12.57 -22.11
N LEU A 257 -0.56 12.51 -20.94
CA LEU A 257 -0.30 13.49 -19.86
C LEU A 257 1.16 13.52 -19.42
N ARG A 258 1.80 12.37 -19.27
CA ARG A 258 3.23 12.30 -18.92
C ARG A 258 4.11 12.98 -19.97
N GLN A 259 3.79 12.80 -21.25
CA GLN A 259 4.51 13.44 -22.35
C GLN A 259 4.29 14.97 -22.34
N GLU A 260 3.04 15.42 -22.18
CA GLU A 260 2.70 16.84 -22.09
C GLU A 260 3.42 17.54 -20.92
N ILE A 261 3.44 16.89 -19.74
CA ILE A 261 4.19 17.41 -18.58
C ILE A 261 5.69 17.54 -18.88
N LYS A 262 6.27 16.59 -19.61
CA LYS A 262 7.68 16.66 -20.01
C LYS A 262 7.95 17.82 -20.95
N GLU A 263 7.07 18.04 -21.93
CA GLU A 263 7.16 19.14 -22.91
C GLU A 263 6.96 20.51 -22.23
N LEU A 264 5.99 20.62 -21.32
CA LEU A 264 5.75 21.83 -20.55
C LEU A 264 6.95 22.20 -19.68
N LYS A 265 7.56 21.22 -19.00
CA LYS A 265 8.79 21.45 -18.20
C LYS A 265 9.98 21.91 -19.06
N ALA A 266 10.12 21.34 -20.25
CA ALA A 266 11.16 21.75 -21.19
C ALA A 266 10.90 23.17 -21.73
N SER A 267 9.65 23.49 -22.03
CA SER A 267 9.21 24.83 -22.46
C SER A 267 9.44 25.87 -21.34
N GLU A 268 9.05 25.54 -20.11
CA GLU A 268 9.29 26.39 -18.93
C GLU A 268 10.79 26.71 -18.74
N ALA A 269 11.64 25.67 -18.82
CA ALA A 269 13.10 25.88 -18.73
C ALA A 269 13.63 26.79 -19.84
N ASN A 270 13.14 26.64 -21.06
CA ASN A 270 13.52 27.49 -22.20
C ASN A 270 13.07 28.95 -21.99
N TRP A 271 11.85 29.16 -21.52
CA TRP A 271 11.38 30.51 -21.22
C TRP A 271 12.15 31.16 -20.07
N LYS A 272 12.44 30.41 -19.00
CA LYS A 272 13.31 30.89 -17.92
C LYS A 272 14.69 31.33 -18.43
N GLN A 273 15.30 30.55 -19.34
CA GLN A 273 16.57 30.91 -19.95
C GLN A 273 16.45 32.19 -20.79
N LYS A 274 15.41 32.35 -21.61
CA LYS A 274 15.19 33.59 -22.39
C LYS A 274 15.00 34.80 -21.51
N VAL A 275 14.30 34.67 -20.38
CA VAL A 275 14.16 35.77 -19.41
C VAL A 275 15.52 36.15 -18.81
N ILE A 276 16.34 35.13 -18.44
CA ILE A 276 17.71 35.38 -17.96
C ILE A 276 18.52 36.11 -19.01
N ASP A 277 18.51 35.68 -20.28
CA ASP A 277 19.29 36.29 -21.37
C ASP A 277 18.90 37.73 -21.60
N LEU A 278 17.60 38.06 -21.63
CA LEU A 278 17.12 39.45 -21.78
C LEU A 278 17.53 40.34 -20.59
N LYS A 279 17.44 39.82 -19.37
CA LYS A 279 17.87 40.57 -18.17
C LYS A 279 19.42 40.77 -18.15
N LEU A 280 20.18 39.73 -18.55
CA LEU A 280 21.63 39.83 -18.70
C LEU A 280 22.02 40.94 -19.70
N GLU A 281 21.37 40.98 -20.89
CA GLU A 281 21.62 42.00 -21.87
C GLU A 281 21.31 43.41 -21.32
N LYS A 282 20.16 43.57 -20.65
CA LYS A 282 19.79 44.84 -20.00
C LYS A 282 20.84 45.31 -18.99
N PHE A 283 21.26 44.43 -18.09
CA PHE A 283 22.22 44.78 -17.04
C PHE A 283 23.66 44.95 -17.59
N ALA A 284 24.05 44.16 -18.58
CA ALA A 284 25.35 44.28 -19.23
C ALA A 284 25.55 45.64 -19.93
N ASN A 285 24.48 46.13 -20.56
CA ASN A 285 24.47 47.41 -21.31
C ASN A 285 24.29 48.63 -20.37
N SER A 286 24.13 48.47 -19.06
CA SER A 286 24.11 49.60 -18.12
C SER A 286 25.44 50.32 -18.13
N LYS A 287 25.41 51.64 -18.03
CA LYS A 287 26.62 52.48 -17.91
C LYS A 287 27.34 52.31 -16.57
N GLU A 288 26.59 51.99 -15.53
CA GLU A 288 27.12 51.80 -14.20
C GLU A 288 27.84 50.43 -14.07
N THR A 289 28.96 50.44 -13.34
CA THR A 289 29.72 49.24 -13.06
C THR A 289 29.10 48.48 -11.89
N TYR A 290 28.56 49.18 -10.92
CA TYR A 290 27.90 48.60 -9.73
C TYR A 290 26.40 48.84 -9.82
N LEU A 291 25.64 47.77 -9.75
CA LEU A 291 24.20 47.77 -9.99
C LEU A 291 23.42 47.36 -8.74
N ALA A 292 22.40 48.15 -8.40
CA ALA A 292 21.41 47.72 -7.42
C ALA A 292 20.02 47.60 -8.08
N CYS A 293 19.29 46.54 -7.77
CA CYS A 293 18.00 46.29 -8.38
C CYS A 293 17.14 45.35 -7.52
N GLU A 294 15.85 45.63 -7.51
CA GLU A 294 14.84 44.67 -7.06
C GLU A 294 14.30 43.87 -8.26
N ILE A 295 14.13 42.59 -8.08
CA ILE A 295 13.58 41.65 -9.05
C ILE A 295 12.44 40.86 -8.38
N ASP A 296 11.24 40.99 -8.88
CA ASP A 296 10.02 40.41 -8.30
C ASP A 296 9.33 39.38 -9.21
N ASP A 297 9.87 39.16 -10.41
CA ASP A 297 9.33 38.33 -11.47
C ASP A 297 10.10 36.99 -11.67
N LEU A 298 11.01 36.65 -10.76
CA LEU A 298 11.83 35.44 -10.81
C LEU A 298 11.72 34.64 -9.51
N ASP A 299 11.73 33.30 -9.63
CA ASP A 299 12.00 32.46 -8.47
C ASP A 299 13.46 32.56 -8.02
N VAL A 300 13.73 32.29 -6.73
CA VAL A 300 15.06 32.45 -6.12
C VAL A 300 16.17 31.70 -6.88
N LYS A 301 15.88 30.52 -7.41
CA LYS A 301 16.85 29.72 -8.17
C LYS A 301 17.21 30.39 -9.50
N THR A 302 16.22 30.86 -10.24
CA THR A 302 16.40 31.58 -11.49
C THR A 302 17.12 32.91 -11.27
N PHE A 303 16.74 33.65 -10.21
CA PHE A 303 17.40 34.88 -9.77
C PHE A 303 18.89 34.67 -9.45
N THR A 304 19.21 33.63 -8.65
CA THR A 304 20.61 33.31 -8.31
C THR A 304 21.42 32.91 -9.55
N THR A 305 20.79 32.22 -10.51
CA THR A 305 21.41 31.86 -11.80
C THR A 305 21.71 33.12 -12.62
N LEU A 306 20.77 34.07 -12.70
CA LEU A 306 20.98 35.36 -13.35
C LEU A 306 22.15 36.12 -12.73
N CYS A 307 22.17 36.30 -11.39
CA CYS A 307 23.23 36.98 -10.66
C CYS A 307 24.61 36.36 -10.93
N SER A 308 24.71 35.04 -10.82
CA SER A 308 25.97 34.33 -11.06
C SER A 308 26.45 34.44 -12.51
N SER A 309 25.54 34.40 -13.48
CA SER A 309 25.86 34.57 -14.90
C SER A 309 26.31 35.99 -15.23
N LEU A 310 25.66 36.99 -14.62
CA LEU A 310 25.99 38.39 -14.83
C LEU A 310 27.43 38.70 -14.39
N VAL A 311 27.79 38.36 -13.15
CA VAL A 311 29.14 38.62 -12.63
C VAL A 311 30.23 37.74 -13.24
N ARG A 312 29.86 36.57 -13.77
CA ARG A 312 30.82 35.71 -14.47
C ARG A 312 31.18 36.25 -15.84
N ASN A 313 30.20 36.73 -16.59
CA ASN A 313 30.35 37.07 -18.00
C ASN A 313 30.65 38.58 -18.25
N TYR A 314 30.34 39.43 -17.29
CA TYR A 314 30.47 40.89 -17.43
C TYR A 314 31.21 41.52 -16.23
N GLU A 315 31.90 42.59 -16.47
CA GLU A 315 32.65 43.35 -15.45
C GLU A 315 31.70 44.22 -14.61
N LYS A 316 30.86 43.52 -13.80
CA LYS A 316 29.84 44.14 -12.95
C LYS A 316 29.97 43.71 -11.49
N GLY A 317 29.65 44.63 -10.59
CA GLY A 317 29.29 44.38 -9.21
C GLY A 317 27.77 44.49 -9.03
N ILE A 318 27.17 43.60 -8.28
CA ILE A 318 25.70 43.55 -8.10
C ILE A 318 25.31 43.55 -6.63
N PHE A 319 24.26 44.29 -6.32
CA PHE A 319 23.58 44.41 -5.04
C PHE A 319 22.07 44.19 -5.29
N PHE A 320 21.68 42.94 -5.50
CA PHE A 320 20.34 42.64 -5.96
C PHE A 320 19.50 42.00 -4.87
N VAL A 321 18.19 42.29 -4.87
CA VAL A 321 17.19 41.67 -4.03
C VAL A 321 16.09 41.04 -4.89
N CYS A 322 15.77 39.79 -4.61
CA CYS A 322 14.59 39.11 -5.15
C CYS A 322 13.47 39.19 -4.13
N ASN A 323 12.37 39.82 -4.52
CA ASN A 323 11.17 39.92 -3.72
C ASN A 323 10.25 38.76 -4.07
N THR A 324 9.84 37.96 -3.08
CA THR A 324 8.92 36.80 -3.23
C THR A 324 7.66 36.98 -2.40
N GLY A 325 7.22 38.21 -2.19
CA GLY A 325 6.10 38.59 -1.35
C GLY A 325 6.53 38.97 0.07
N ASP A 326 6.19 38.12 1.06
CA ASP A 326 6.59 38.38 2.46
C ASP A 326 8.06 38.12 2.74
N ARG A 327 8.78 37.53 1.79
CA ARG A 327 10.20 37.19 1.93
C ARG A 327 11.04 37.76 0.80
N CYS A 328 12.32 37.87 1.07
CA CYS A 328 13.30 38.27 0.06
C CYS A 328 14.51 37.36 0.05
N HIS A 329 15.24 37.41 -1.06
CA HIS A 329 16.56 36.83 -1.20
C HIS A 329 17.51 37.86 -1.77
N VAL A 330 18.57 38.18 -1.01
CA VAL A 330 19.58 39.17 -1.40
C VAL A 330 20.81 38.46 -1.94
N VAL A 331 21.34 38.95 -3.05
CA VAL A 331 22.63 38.53 -3.62
C VAL A 331 23.51 39.73 -3.79
N ILE A 332 24.70 39.69 -3.19
CA ILE A 332 25.79 40.65 -3.43
C ILE A 332 26.92 39.85 -4.06
N ALA A 333 27.34 40.28 -5.25
CA ALA A 333 28.38 39.55 -5.98
C ALA A 333 29.18 40.49 -6.90
N ARG A 334 30.36 40.04 -7.30
CA ARG A 334 31.24 40.82 -8.20
C ARG A 334 31.95 39.96 -9.23
N ASN A 335 32.30 40.56 -10.34
CA ASN A 335 33.32 40.02 -11.24
C ASN A 335 34.68 39.97 -10.56
N GLN A 336 35.56 39.08 -11.02
CA GLN A 336 36.91 38.93 -10.46
C GLN A 336 37.82 40.16 -10.66
N SER A 337 37.53 41.01 -11.67
CA SER A 337 38.26 42.25 -11.95
C SER A 337 37.95 43.37 -10.96
N LEU A 338 36.90 43.24 -10.16
CA LEU A 338 36.47 44.28 -9.20
C LEU A 338 36.93 43.96 -7.77
N GLU A 339 37.20 45.01 -6.99
CA GLU A 339 37.82 44.88 -5.66
C GLU A 339 36.89 45.29 -4.53
N PHE A 340 35.89 44.43 -4.19
CA PHE A 340 35.21 44.52 -2.91
C PHE A 340 34.90 43.14 -2.37
N LYS A 341 34.62 43.02 -1.10
CA LYS A 341 34.31 41.73 -0.47
C LYS A 341 32.80 41.57 -0.28
N ALA A 342 32.18 40.76 -1.14
CA ALA A 342 30.74 40.54 -1.14
C ALA A 342 30.20 40.00 0.19
N ASN A 343 30.97 39.14 0.87
CA ASN A 343 30.60 38.59 2.16
C ASN A 343 30.60 39.61 3.30
N GLU A 344 31.51 40.62 3.26
CA GLU A 344 31.53 41.73 4.23
C GLU A 344 30.32 42.64 4.01
N LYS A 345 30.07 43.05 2.76
CA LYS A 345 28.91 43.88 2.40
C LYS A 345 27.57 43.17 2.66
N PHE A 346 27.48 41.87 2.37
CA PHE A 346 26.30 41.10 2.73
C PHE A 346 26.07 41.06 4.25
N LYS A 347 27.12 40.93 5.06
CA LYS A 347 27.01 40.92 6.52
C LYS A 347 26.46 42.23 7.07
N GLU A 348 26.84 43.40 6.48
CA GLU A 348 26.29 44.70 6.84
C GLU A 348 24.78 44.75 6.65
N VAL A 349 24.26 44.32 5.46
CA VAL A 349 22.83 44.24 5.14
C VAL A 349 22.15 43.21 6.03
N ALA A 350 22.73 42.01 6.17
CA ALA A 350 22.17 40.93 6.94
C ALA A 350 21.98 41.29 8.43
N THR A 351 22.91 42.03 9.01
CA THR A 351 22.82 42.52 10.39
C THR A 351 21.68 43.53 10.55
N LYS A 352 21.54 44.44 9.59
CA LYS A 352 20.53 45.52 9.62
C LYS A 352 19.10 44.99 9.43
N PHE A 353 18.91 44.00 8.56
CA PHE A 353 17.61 43.48 8.16
C PHE A 353 17.36 42.03 8.65
N THR A 354 18.18 41.52 9.55
CA THR A 354 18.03 40.16 10.15
C THR A 354 17.99 39.07 9.09
N LEU A 355 18.78 39.17 8.00
CA LEU A 355 18.86 38.18 6.96
C LEU A 355 19.76 37.03 7.40
N ARG A 356 19.43 35.80 6.94
CA ARG A 356 20.23 34.61 7.18
C ARG A 356 20.89 34.15 5.89
N GLY A 357 22.21 34.01 5.92
CA GLY A 357 22.98 33.59 4.76
C GLY A 357 24.46 33.82 4.94
N GLY A 358 25.20 33.82 3.85
CA GLY A 358 26.63 34.04 3.82
C GLY A 358 27.22 33.76 2.44
N GLY A 359 28.55 33.70 2.38
CA GLY A 359 29.25 33.42 1.13
C GLY A 359 30.73 33.65 1.24
N ASN A 360 31.37 33.83 0.11
CA ASN A 360 32.79 34.14 -0.04
C ASN A 360 33.00 35.58 -0.51
N PRO A 361 34.26 36.07 -0.64
CA PRO A 361 34.53 37.47 -1.08
C PRO A 361 34.03 37.81 -2.49
N ALA A 362 33.73 36.82 -3.35
CA ALA A 362 33.23 37.10 -4.69
C ALA A 362 31.68 37.10 -4.77
N MET A 363 31.02 36.32 -3.91
CA MET A 363 29.56 36.21 -3.90
C MET A 363 29.05 35.79 -2.52
N ALA A 364 28.07 36.52 -1.99
CA ALA A 364 27.33 36.18 -0.79
C ALA A 364 25.84 36.37 -1.02
N GLN A 365 25.04 35.54 -0.38
CA GLN A 365 23.60 35.55 -0.53
C GLN A 365 22.89 35.08 0.73
N GLY A 366 21.62 35.42 0.86
CA GLY A 366 20.78 34.97 1.96
C GLY A 366 19.40 35.58 1.88
N GLY A 367 18.52 35.14 2.78
CA GLY A 367 17.12 35.54 2.77
C GLY A 367 16.59 35.87 4.15
N GLY A 368 15.46 36.58 4.16
CA GLY A 368 14.74 37.00 5.36
C GLY A 368 13.36 37.55 5.02
N GLU A 369 12.79 38.33 5.94
CA GLU A 369 11.57 39.08 5.69
C GLU A 369 11.84 40.20 4.69
N TYR A 370 10.90 40.48 3.81
CA TYR A 370 11.03 41.54 2.84
C TYR A 370 10.79 42.91 3.49
N SER A 371 11.65 43.86 3.15
CA SER A 371 11.44 45.31 3.44
C SER A 371 11.92 46.13 2.25
N SER A 372 11.15 47.11 1.84
CA SER A 372 11.54 48.06 0.76
C SER A 372 12.82 48.86 1.10
N GLU A 373 13.17 48.99 2.36
CA GLU A 373 14.39 49.64 2.81
C GLU A 373 15.67 48.86 2.42
N ILE A 374 15.53 47.54 2.15
CA ILE A 374 16.66 46.71 1.69
C ILE A 374 17.18 47.22 0.36
N LEU A 375 16.28 47.52 -0.61
CA LEU A 375 16.69 48.08 -1.89
C LEU A 375 17.40 49.42 -1.74
N VAL A 376 16.90 50.29 -0.84
CA VAL A 376 17.51 51.61 -0.58
C VAL A 376 18.93 51.44 -0.04
N GLU A 377 19.16 50.50 0.86
CA GLU A 377 20.48 50.21 1.39
C GLU A 377 21.44 49.64 0.33
N LEU A 378 20.93 48.72 -0.49
CA LEU A 378 21.69 48.13 -1.60
C LEU A 378 22.06 49.17 -2.65
N GLN A 379 21.16 50.13 -2.95
CA GLN A 379 21.40 51.23 -3.87
C GLN A 379 22.51 52.15 -3.32
N LYS A 380 22.42 52.52 -2.05
CA LYS A 380 23.46 53.34 -1.38
C LYS A 380 24.83 52.65 -1.48
N MET A 381 24.90 51.34 -1.23
CA MET A 381 26.15 50.59 -1.32
C MET A 381 26.71 50.59 -2.76
N ALA A 382 25.85 50.44 -3.77
CA ALA A 382 26.25 50.46 -5.17
C ALA A 382 26.79 51.87 -5.58
N ASP A 383 26.13 52.94 -5.13
CA ASP A 383 26.51 54.31 -5.40
C ASP A 383 27.88 54.66 -4.78
N GLU A 384 28.21 54.12 -3.58
CA GLU A 384 29.54 54.29 -2.95
C GLU A 384 30.69 53.78 -3.83
N PHE A 385 30.45 52.82 -4.72
CA PHE A 385 31.45 52.25 -5.62
C PHE A 385 31.42 52.85 -7.03
N ASN A 386 30.36 53.57 -7.40
CA ASN A 386 30.23 54.24 -8.72
C ASN A 386 30.81 55.67 -8.71
N HIS A 387 31.03 56.22 -7.53
CA HIS A 387 31.64 57.56 -7.30
C HIS A 387 33.08 57.42 -6.77
#